data_4acaa256d8c8db6ad97ade0ca05f9542
#
_entry.id   4acaa256d8c8db6ad97ade0ca05f9542
#
_cell.length_a   1.000
_cell.length_b   1.000
_cell.length_c   1.000
_cell.angle_alpha   90.00
_cell.angle_beta   90.00
_cell.angle_gamma   90.00
#
_symmetry.space_group_name_H-M   'P 1'
#
loop_
_entity.id
_entity.type
_entity.pdbx_description
1 polymer ?
#
loop_
_entity_poly.entity_id
_entity_poly.type
_entity_poly.pdbx_seq_one_letter_code
_entity_poly.pdbx_strand_id
1 'polypeptide(L)'
;HYCFAGRQTFRNGFRALVAGGGTGDATIFLAEQLRHTDAQVVHLDMSSASIAIAQARAAIRGLTNITWVHDSLLNLPTLGLGHFDYINCSGVLHHLADPDAGLRALQQVLKDDGALGMMVYATTGRTAIYQMQTLLRMVHTDADDDTRRLTTTRDLLGSLPGSNWFVRAADLHQDHKEGDAGLYDLLLHSQDRAYSVDELFDWLADGHGLHLSFSDVQRGRAPYLPHMVLGRKPPAMLAQLKTRPRRQQYAMAELLGGDI
;
A
#
# COMPACT_ATOMS: atom_id res chain seq x y z
N HIS A 1 13.94 -10.97 6.17
CA HIS A 1 15.31 -10.45 6.16
C HIS A 1 15.36 -8.96 6.50
N TYR A 2 14.60 -8.13 5.79
CA TYR A 2 14.61 -6.67 5.98
C TYR A 2 14.08 -6.26 7.35
N CYS A 3 12.91 -6.76 7.75
CA CYS A 3 12.26 -6.36 9.00
C CYS A 3 13.00 -6.87 10.25
N PHE A 4 13.54 -8.09 10.20
CA PHE A 4 14.11 -8.76 11.38
C PHE A 4 15.59 -9.13 11.21
N ALA A 5 16.28 -8.58 10.22
CA ALA A 5 17.70 -8.88 9.93
C ALA A 5 18.02 -10.39 9.85
N GLY A 6 17.07 -11.21 9.41
CA GLY A 6 17.20 -12.65 9.31
C GLY A 6 17.18 -13.42 10.64
N ARG A 7 16.89 -12.75 11.77
CA ARG A 7 16.93 -13.38 13.11
C ARG A 7 15.61 -14.03 13.53
N GLN A 8 14.50 -13.70 12.86
CA GLN A 8 13.18 -14.24 13.21
C GLN A 8 12.99 -15.65 12.63
N THR A 9 12.53 -16.58 13.48
CA THR A 9 12.26 -17.98 13.10
C THR A 9 10.80 -18.25 12.80
N PHE A 10 9.91 -17.27 13.07
CA PHE A 10 8.45 -17.36 12.89
C PHE A 10 7.82 -18.52 13.70
N ARG A 11 8.45 -18.88 14.82
CA ARG A 11 7.99 -19.88 15.79
C ARG A 11 7.77 -19.20 17.14
N ASN A 12 7.34 -19.96 18.14
CA ASN A 12 7.10 -19.48 19.49
C ASN A 12 5.99 -18.39 19.56
N GLY A 13 4.88 -18.67 18.86
CA GLY A 13 3.71 -17.82 18.91
C GLY A 13 3.85 -16.52 18.14
N PHE A 14 4.61 -16.51 17.02
CA PHE A 14 4.69 -15.34 16.13
C PHE A 14 3.30 -14.93 15.65
N ARG A 15 3.01 -13.63 15.75
CA ARG A 15 1.70 -13.07 15.41
C ARG A 15 1.82 -12.00 14.33
N ALA A 16 1.09 -12.21 13.25
CA ALA A 16 0.98 -11.23 12.17
C ALA A 16 -0.44 -10.65 12.11
N LEU A 17 -0.54 -9.35 11.88
CA LEU A 17 -1.79 -8.66 11.57
C LEU A 17 -1.78 -8.22 10.11
N VAL A 18 -2.87 -8.43 9.41
CA VAL A 18 -3.17 -7.79 8.13
C VAL A 18 -4.32 -6.82 8.37
N ALA A 19 -3.99 -5.54 8.45
CA ALA A 19 -4.94 -4.46 8.70
C ALA A 19 -5.44 -3.86 7.37
N GLY A 20 -6.74 -3.95 7.12
CA GLY A 20 -7.35 -3.69 5.83
C GLY A 20 -7.04 -4.81 4.84
N GLY A 21 -7.29 -6.06 5.24
CA GLY A 21 -6.90 -7.25 4.49
C GLY A 21 -7.67 -7.47 3.18
N GLY A 22 -8.77 -6.74 2.95
CA GLY A 22 -9.57 -6.82 1.75
C GLY A 22 -9.99 -8.25 1.40
N THR A 23 -9.84 -8.62 0.15
CA THR A 23 -10.15 -9.98 -0.34
C THR A 23 -9.08 -11.03 -0.01
N GLY A 24 -8.07 -10.67 0.80
CA GLY A 24 -7.20 -11.61 1.48
C GLY A 24 -5.85 -11.90 0.84
N ASP A 25 -5.36 -11.13 -0.12
CA ASP A 25 -4.10 -11.43 -0.82
C ASP A 25 -2.91 -11.52 0.15
N ALA A 26 -2.68 -10.49 0.96
CA ALA A 26 -1.61 -10.49 1.94
C ALA A 26 -1.85 -11.54 3.05
N THR A 27 -3.09 -11.71 3.49
CA THR A 27 -3.48 -12.68 4.53
C THR A 27 -3.18 -14.10 4.10
N ILE A 28 -3.62 -14.49 2.89
CA ILE A 28 -3.41 -15.82 2.35
C ILE A 28 -1.92 -16.07 2.12
N PHE A 29 -1.21 -15.08 1.56
CA PHE A 29 0.24 -15.20 1.37
C PHE A 29 0.97 -15.47 2.69
N LEU A 30 0.71 -14.67 3.73
CA LEU A 30 1.33 -14.83 5.05
C LEU A 30 0.93 -16.16 5.70
N ALA A 31 -0.35 -16.51 5.69
CA ALA A 31 -0.83 -17.75 6.29
C ALA A 31 -0.23 -18.99 5.60
N GLU A 32 -0.06 -18.95 4.28
CA GLU A 32 0.60 -20.02 3.52
C GLU A 32 2.08 -20.15 3.87
N GLN A 33 2.81 -19.02 3.96
CA GLN A 33 4.22 -19.04 4.35
C GLN A 33 4.43 -19.53 5.79
N LEU A 34 3.46 -19.29 6.67
CA LEU A 34 3.52 -19.63 8.09
C LEU A 34 2.82 -20.96 8.44
N ARG A 35 2.25 -21.66 7.46
CA ARG A 35 1.38 -22.85 7.66
C ARG A 35 2.03 -23.98 8.47
N HIS A 36 3.36 -24.12 8.44
CA HIS A 36 4.10 -25.17 9.12
C HIS A 36 4.79 -24.68 10.40
N THR A 37 4.31 -23.57 10.96
CA THR A 37 4.75 -22.98 12.22
C THR A 37 3.56 -22.89 13.18
N ASP A 38 3.81 -22.43 14.41
CA ASP A 38 2.77 -22.08 15.39
C ASP A 38 2.28 -20.62 15.27
N ALA A 39 2.69 -19.93 14.20
CA ALA A 39 2.33 -18.54 13.95
C ALA A 39 0.85 -18.38 13.60
N GLN A 40 0.28 -17.25 14.01
CA GLN A 40 -1.09 -16.88 13.75
C GLN A 40 -1.18 -15.59 12.92
N VAL A 41 -2.08 -15.58 11.96
CA VAL A 41 -2.40 -14.40 11.15
C VAL A 41 -3.78 -13.89 11.57
N VAL A 42 -3.87 -12.61 11.91
CA VAL A 42 -5.14 -11.93 12.12
C VAL A 42 -5.46 -11.11 10.88
N HIS A 43 -6.60 -11.36 10.28
CA HIS A 43 -7.16 -10.57 9.17
C HIS A 43 -8.20 -9.62 9.74
N LEU A 44 -7.98 -8.32 9.59
CA LEU A 44 -8.93 -7.28 9.97
C LEU A 44 -9.34 -6.49 8.74
N ASP A 45 -10.64 -6.37 8.53
CA ASP A 45 -11.22 -5.53 7.50
C ASP A 45 -12.61 -5.01 7.91
N MET A 46 -13.00 -3.85 7.41
CA MET A 46 -14.32 -3.25 7.67
C MET A 46 -15.41 -3.73 6.69
N SER A 47 -15.05 -4.46 5.64
CA SER A 47 -15.97 -5.01 4.65
C SER A 47 -16.25 -6.49 4.91
N SER A 48 -17.44 -6.80 5.38
CA SER A 48 -17.87 -8.20 5.56
C SER A 48 -17.88 -8.99 4.25
N ALA A 49 -18.16 -8.32 3.13
CA ALA A 49 -18.13 -8.95 1.79
C ALA A 49 -16.68 -9.33 1.40
N SER A 50 -15.72 -8.45 1.63
CA SER A 50 -14.30 -8.75 1.39
C SER A 50 -13.80 -9.89 2.26
N ILE A 51 -14.16 -9.88 3.56
CA ILE A 51 -13.83 -10.96 4.49
C ILE A 51 -14.40 -12.30 4.01
N ALA A 52 -15.66 -12.34 3.55
CA ALA A 52 -16.27 -13.58 3.04
C ALA A 52 -15.50 -14.16 1.84
N ILE A 53 -15.04 -13.30 0.92
CA ILE A 53 -14.21 -13.71 -0.21
C ILE A 53 -12.87 -14.26 0.29
N ALA A 54 -12.20 -13.56 1.22
CA ALA A 54 -10.93 -13.99 1.79
C ALA A 54 -11.05 -15.34 2.52
N GLN A 55 -12.13 -15.55 3.28
CA GLN A 55 -12.44 -16.82 3.95
C GLN A 55 -12.61 -17.97 2.96
N ALA A 56 -13.38 -17.75 1.89
CA ALA A 56 -13.58 -18.76 0.84
C ALA A 56 -12.25 -19.14 0.17
N ARG A 57 -11.40 -18.16 -0.13
CA ARG A 57 -10.06 -18.37 -0.70
C ARG A 57 -9.13 -19.13 0.25
N ALA A 58 -9.18 -18.84 1.54
CA ALA A 58 -8.40 -19.53 2.58
C ALA A 58 -8.87 -20.98 2.75
N ALA A 59 -10.20 -21.22 2.74
CA ALA A 59 -10.79 -22.56 2.84
C ALA A 59 -10.36 -23.48 1.69
N ILE A 60 -10.35 -22.97 0.45
CA ILE A 60 -9.88 -23.72 -0.73
C ILE A 60 -8.43 -24.20 -0.56
N ARG A 61 -7.59 -23.44 0.19
CA ARG A 61 -6.19 -23.76 0.45
C ARG A 61 -5.98 -24.55 1.75
N GLY A 62 -7.04 -24.82 2.51
CA GLY A 62 -6.96 -25.51 3.80
C GLY A 62 -6.14 -24.75 4.84
N LEU A 63 -6.20 -23.43 4.84
CA LEU A 63 -5.51 -22.59 5.82
C LEU A 63 -6.34 -22.49 7.10
N THR A 64 -5.74 -22.84 8.24
CA THR A 64 -6.41 -22.88 9.56
C THR A 64 -5.78 -21.94 10.57
N ASN A 65 -4.70 -21.26 10.22
CA ASN A 65 -3.94 -20.36 11.07
C ASN A 65 -4.34 -18.89 10.92
N ILE A 66 -5.61 -18.62 10.57
CA ILE A 66 -6.14 -17.27 10.36
C ILE A 66 -7.30 -17.00 11.33
N THR A 67 -7.24 -15.86 12.00
CA THR A 67 -8.36 -15.29 12.77
C THR A 67 -8.98 -14.14 11.99
N TRP A 68 -10.29 -14.11 11.85
CA TRP A 68 -11.04 -13.12 11.07
C TRP A 68 -11.70 -12.10 12.01
N VAL A 69 -11.48 -10.80 11.74
CA VAL A 69 -12.02 -9.69 12.53
C VAL A 69 -12.70 -8.71 11.59
N HIS A 70 -13.98 -8.46 11.82
CA HIS A 70 -14.76 -7.48 11.09
C HIS A 70 -14.87 -6.20 11.91
N ASP A 71 -13.96 -5.28 11.68
CA ASP A 71 -13.91 -3.99 12.41
C ASP A 71 -13.04 -2.98 11.63
N SER A 72 -13.07 -1.72 12.10
CA SER A 72 -12.17 -0.67 11.62
C SER A 72 -10.78 -0.82 12.25
N LEU A 73 -9.74 -0.55 11.49
CA LEU A 73 -8.38 -0.50 12.01
C LEU A 73 -8.21 0.59 13.09
N LEU A 74 -9.03 1.63 13.08
CA LEU A 74 -9.01 2.69 14.10
C LEU A 74 -9.41 2.16 15.49
N ASN A 75 -10.15 1.06 15.56
CA ASN A 75 -10.58 0.43 16.79
C ASN A 75 -9.57 -0.60 17.35
N LEU A 76 -8.48 -0.90 16.62
CA LEU A 76 -7.47 -1.89 17.02
C LEU A 76 -7.05 -1.83 18.49
N PRO A 77 -6.78 -0.63 19.08
CA PRO A 77 -6.35 -0.56 20.48
C PRO A 77 -7.37 -1.09 21.49
N THR A 78 -8.65 -1.12 21.12
CA THR A 78 -9.76 -1.52 22.01
C THR A 78 -10.28 -2.94 21.76
N LEU A 79 -9.83 -3.60 20.68
CA LEU A 79 -10.31 -4.93 20.31
C LEU A 79 -9.74 -6.07 21.18
N GLY A 80 -8.77 -5.79 22.05
CA GLY A 80 -8.18 -6.80 22.93
C GLY A 80 -7.40 -7.90 22.19
N LEU A 81 -6.95 -7.64 20.96
CA LEU A 81 -6.23 -8.61 20.13
C LEU A 81 -4.79 -8.87 20.59
N GLY A 82 -4.28 -8.08 21.55
CA GLY A 82 -2.88 -8.15 22.00
C GLY A 82 -1.92 -7.54 20.96
N HIS A 83 -0.61 -7.82 21.11
CA HIS A 83 0.42 -7.21 20.28
C HIS A 83 0.91 -8.17 19.18
N PHE A 84 1.42 -7.58 18.09
CA PHE A 84 1.85 -8.29 16.89
C PHE A 84 3.35 -8.10 16.65
N ASP A 85 4.00 -9.17 16.18
CA ASP A 85 5.40 -9.14 15.74
C ASP A 85 5.53 -8.49 14.37
N TYR A 86 4.51 -8.64 13.53
CA TYR A 86 4.46 -8.05 12.20
C TYR A 86 3.04 -7.53 11.89
N ILE A 87 2.98 -6.34 11.32
CA ILE A 87 1.74 -5.77 10.78
C ILE A 87 1.92 -5.51 9.29
N ASN A 88 0.99 -5.97 8.46
CA ASN A 88 0.85 -5.56 7.08
C ASN A 88 -0.34 -4.60 6.96
N CYS A 89 -0.10 -3.41 6.42
CA CYS A 89 -1.11 -2.39 6.15
C CYS A 89 -0.86 -1.77 4.77
N SER A 90 -1.23 -2.49 3.72
CA SER A 90 -0.96 -2.11 2.34
C SER A 90 -2.23 -1.62 1.65
N GLY A 91 -2.19 -0.42 1.08
CA GLY A 91 -3.32 0.15 0.35
C GLY A 91 -4.45 0.68 1.25
N VAL A 92 -4.16 1.13 2.47
CA VAL A 92 -5.19 1.48 3.46
C VAL A 92 -5.03 2.88 4.03
N LEU A 93 -3.87 3.21 4.60
CA LEU A 93 -3.70 4.45 5.37
C LEU A 93 -3.98 5.71 4.56
N HIS A 94 -3.66 5.71 3.27
CA HIS A 94 -3.88 6.84 2.38
C HIS A 94 -5.36 7.08 2.03
N HIS A 95 -6.25 6.17 2.37
CA HIS A 95 -7.70 6.34 2.22
C HIS A 95 -8.39 6.83 3.50
N LEU A 96 -7.69 6.89 4.62
CA LEU A 96 -8.27 7.38 5.87
C LEU A 96 -8.42 8.91 5.87
N ALA A 97 -9.46 9.39 6.52
CA ALA A 97 -9.65 10.81 6.78
C ALA A 97 -8.51 11.40 7.65
N ASP A 98 -8.03 10.59 8.59
CA ASP A 98 -6.85 10.86 9.42
C ASP A 98 -5.89 9.67 9.34
N PRO A 99 -4.93 9.67 8.39
CA PRO A 99 -3.92 8.63 8.27
C PRO A 99 -3.05 8.47 9.52
N ASP A 100 -2.86 9.57 10.25
CA ASP A 100 -2.06 9.63 11.46
C ASP A 100 -2.73 8.89 12.62
N ALA A 101 -4.07 9.02 12.76
CA ALA A 101 -4.84 8.21 13.70
C ALA A 101 -4.74 6.71 13.36
N GLY A 102 -4.77 6.35 12.08
CA GLY A 102 -4.57 4.98 11.62
C GLY A 102 -3.19 4.44 12.00
N LEU A 103 -2.14 5.20 11.75
CA LEU A 103 -0.78 4.81 12.10
C LEU A 103 -0.60 4.65 13.61
N ARG A 104 -1.14 5.58 14.42
CA ARG A 104 -1.15 5.46 15.89
C ARG A 104 -1.85 4.19 16.36
N ALA A 105 -2.99 3.84 15.78
CA ALA A 105 -3.71 2.62 16.14
C ALA A 105 -2.88 1.36 15.85
N LEU A 106 -2.16 1.32 14.71
CA LEU A 106 -1.25 0.23 14.38
C LEU A 106 -0.07 0.16 15.36
N GLN A 107 0.54 1.29 15.70
CA GLN A 107 1.66 1.34 16.64
C GLN A 107 1.30 0.83 18.03
N GLN A 108 0.08 1.13 18.52
CA GLN A 108 -0.37 0.69 19.83
C GLN A 108 -0.50 -0.83 19.95
N VAL A 109 -0.61 -1.55 18.85
CA VAL A 109 -0.69 -3.02 18.84
C VAL A 109 0.56 -3.67 18.21
N LEU A 110 1.55 -2.89 17.82
CA LEU A 110 2.85 -3.40 17.37
C LEU A 110 3.76 -3.62 18.60
N LYS A 111 4.51 -4.71 18.61
CA LYS A 111 5.57 -4.91 19.61
C LYS A 111 6.71 -3.92 19.41
N ASP A 112 7.46 -3.62 20.47
CA ASP A 112 8.61 -2.69 20.43
C ASP A 112 9.70 -3.13 19.45
N ASP A 113 9.90 -4.45 19.30
CA ASP A 113 10.80 -5.06 18.32
C ASP A 113 10.10 -5.58 17.07
N GLY A 114 8.84 -5.19 16.89
CA GLY A 114 8.00 -5.57 15.77
C GLY A 114 8.32 -4.81 14.49
N ALA A 115 7.71 -5.22 13.40
CA ALA A 115 7.87 -4.58 12.10
C ALA A 115 6.53 -4.27 11.43
N LEU A 116 6.46 -3.11 10.78
CA LEU A 116 5.33 -2.67 9.97
C LEU A 116 5.70 -2.69 8.49
N GLY A 117 4.99 -3.48 7.71
CA GLY A 117 4.98 -3.40 6.25
C GLY A 117 3.79 -2.57 5.80
N MET A 118 4.04 -1.48 5.09
CA MET A 118 2.98 -0.62 4.59
C MET A 118 3.20 -0.25 3.12
N MET A 119 2.11 0.02 2.42
CA MET A 119 2.11 0.65 1.11
C MET A 119 1.12 1.81 1.14
N VAL A 120 1.57 2.95 0.64
CA VAL A 120 0.77 4.14 0.36
C VAL A 120 1.08 4.63 -1.04
N TYR A 121 0.19 5.44 -1.60
CA TYR A 121 0.39 5.99 -2.94
C TYR A 121 1.51 7.03 -2.96
N ALA A 122 2.30 7.01 -4.04
CA ALA A 122 3.38 7.97 -4.27
C ALA A 122 2.92 9.18 -5.09
N THR A 123 3.32 10.37 -4.66
CA THR A 123 2.97 11.64 -5.32
C THR A 123 3.40 11.64 -6.78
N THR A 124 4.61 11.20 -7.07
CA THR A 124 5.17 11.21 -8.42
C THR A 124 4.42 10.24 -9.34
N GLY A 125 4.17 9.00 -8.87
CA GLY A 125 3.44 7.99 -9.64
C GLY A 125 1.97 8.31 -9.88
N ARG A 126 1.35 9.07 -8.97
CA ARG A 126 -0.07 9.45 -9.06
C ARG A 126 -0.33 10.77 -9.80
N THR A 127 0.68 11.44 -10.34
CA THR A 127 0.54 12.75 -11.00
C THR A 127 -0.58 12.77 -12.06
N ALA A 128 -0.56 11.83 -12.98
CA ALA A 128 -1.56 11.74 -14.04
C ALA A 128 -2.95 11.36 -13.52
N ILE A 129 -3.00 10.52 -12.49
CA ILE A 129 -4.25 10.08 -11.84
C ILE A 129 -4.94 11.27 -11.17
N TYR A 130 -4.22 12.07 -10.39
CA TYR A 130 -4.80 13.24 -9.72
C TYR A 130 -5.27 14.32 -10.66
N GLN A 131 -4.63 14.49 -11.83
CA GLN A 131 -5.13 15.35 -12.88
C GLN A 131 -6.47 14.84 -13.42
N MET A 132 -6.60 13.52 -13.64
CA MET A 132 -7.85 12.92 -14.08
C MET A 132 -8.94 12.95 -13.00
N GLN A 133 -8.62 12.67 -11.74
CA GLN A 133 -9.56 12.81 -10.63
C GLN A 133 -10.07 14.27 -10.52
N THR A 134 -9.18 15.25 -10.71
CA THR A 134 -9.56 16.66 -10.71
C THR A 134 -10.50 17.00 -11.86
N LEU A 135 -10.22 16.51 -13.07
CA LEU A 135 -11.10 16.67 -14.23
C LEU A 135 -12.46 16.01 -13.97
N LEU A 136 -12.48 14.78 -13.45
CA LEU A 136 -13.72 14.05 -13.19
C LEU A 136 -14.59 14.71 -12.13
N ARG A 137 -13.98 15.31 -11.09
CA ARG A 137 -14.72 16.15 -10.13
C ARG A 137 -15.38 17.39 -10.74
N MET A 138 -14.88 17.88 -11.87
CA MET A 138 -15.51 18.99 -12.63
C MET A 138 -16.62 18.49 -13.56
N VAL A 139 -16.52 17.23 -14.03
CA VAL A 139 -17.47 16.62 -14.96
C VAL A 139 -18.69 16.04 -14.24
N HIS A 140 -18.45 15.37 -13.10
CA HIS A 140 -19.53 14.76 -12.31
C HIS A 140 -20.22 15.76 -11.38
N THR A 141 -21.50 15.49 -11.13
CA THR A 141 -22.34 16.24 -10.19
C THR A 141 -22.81 15.33 -9.05
N ASP A 142 -23.33 15.92 -7.98
CA ASP A 142 -23.90 15.16 -6.84
C ASP A 142 -25.14 14.34 -7.23
N ALA A 143 -25.78 14.67 -8.38
CA ALA A 143 -26.94 13.94 -8.90
C ALA A 143 -26.54 12.67 -9.68
N ASP A 144 -25.27 12.47 -9.99
CA ASP A 144 -24.81 11.30 -10.75
C ASP A 144 -24.64 10.10 -9.81
N ASP A 145 -25.33 9.00 -10.12
CA ASP A 145 -25.10 7.71 -9.47
C ASP A 145 -23.79 7.06 -9.96
N ASP A 146 -23.36 5.99 -9.28
CA ASP A 146 -22.09 5.30 -9.59
C ASP A 146 -22.09 4.73 -11.03
N THR A 147 -23.22 4.26 -11.53
CA THR A 147 -23.34 3.72 -12.90
C THR A 147 -23.08 4.81 -13.93
N ARG A 148 -23.66 5.99 -13.75
CA ARG A 148 -23.47 7.14 -14.62
C ARG A 148 -22.03 7.64 -14.54
N ARG A 149 -21.46 7.74 -13.32
CA ARG A 149 -20.06 8.14 -13.12
C ARG A 149 -19.09 7.21 -13.85
N LEU A 150 -19.28 5.89 -13.71
CA LEU A 150 -18.45 4.90 -14.39
C LEU A 150 -18.56 5.01 -15.91
N THR A 151 -19.79 5.12 -16.46
CA THR A 151 -20.02 5.24 -17.90
C THR A 151 -19.38 6.50 -18.47
N THR A 152 -19.65 7.66 -17.86
CA THR A 152 -19.09 8.94 -18.29
C THR A 152 -17.55 8.93 -18.19
N THR A 153 -16.99 8.31 -17.15
CA THR A 153 -15.54 8.20 -17.00
C THR A 153 -14.94 7.38 -18.13
N ARG A 154 -15.54 6.24 -18.51
CA ARG A 154 -15.05 5.43 -19.64
C ARG A 154 -15.11 6.18 -20.96
N ASP A 155 -16.21 6.88 -21.24
CA ASP A 155 -16.37 7.64 -22.46
C ASP A 155 -15.32 8.75 -22.55
N LEU A 156 -15.06 9.43 -21.43
CA LEU A 156 -14.03 10.46 -21.34
C LEU A 156 -12.63 9.86 -21.58
N LEU A 157 -12.28 8.76 -20.92
CA LEU A 157 -11.00 8.10 -21.10
C LEU A 157 -10.76 7.67 -22.57
N GLY A 158 -11.80 7.15 -23.23
CA GLY A 158 -11.75 6.79 -24.66
C GLY A 158 -11.58 7.97 -25.61
N SER A 159 -11.87 9.20 -25.15
CA SER A 159 -11.81 10.43 -25.94
C SER A 159 -10.56 11.26 -25.68
N LEU A 160 -9.70 10.85 -24.74
CA LEU A 160 -8.51 11.63 -24.37
C LEU A 160 -7.49 11.71 -25.52
N PRO A 161 -6.88 12.88 -25.78
CA PRO A 161 -5.82 13.00 -26.76
C PRO A 161 -4.55 12.30 -26.27
N GLY A 162 -3.73 11.77 -27.21
CA GLY A 162 -2.47 11.09 -26.88
C GLY A 162 -1.41 11.96 -26.17
N SER A 163 -1.64 13.29 -26.10
CA SER A 163 -0.81 14.20 -25.30
C SER A 163 -1.19 14.22 -23.81
N ASN A 164 -2.35 13.65 -23.42
CA ASN A 164 -2.78 13.61 -22.03
C ASN A 164 -1.82 12.73 -21.19
N TRP A 165 -1.46 13.19 -20.00
CA TRP A 165 -0.51 12.47 -19.13
C TRP A 165 -1.00 11.09 -18.71
N PHE A 166 -2.30 10.92 -18.47
CA PHE A 166 -2.88 9.62 -18.12
C PHE A 166 -2.74 8.61 -19.27
N VAL A 167 -2.96 9.05 -20.51
CA VAL A 167 -2.78 8.21 -21.71
C VAL A 167 -1.30 7.84 -21.88
N ARG A 168 -0.38 8.79 -21.67
CA ARG A 168 1.06 8.56 -21.76
C ARG A 168 1.60 7.61 -20.70
N ALA A 169 0.99 7.60 -19.53
CA ALA A 169 1.35 6.74 -18.40
C ALA A 169 0.48 5.47 -18.32
N ALA A 170 -0.26 5.11 -19.37
CA ALA A 170 -1.26 4.03 -19.36
C ALA A 170 -0.67 2.66 -18.97
N ASP A 171 0.62 2.42 -19.21
CA ASP A 171 1.28 1.18 -18.81
C ASP A 171 1.57 1.10 -17.30
N LEU A 172 1.51 2.23 -16.59
CA LEU A 172 1.71 2.31 -15.15
C LEU A 172 0.41 2.16 -14.35
N HIS A 173 -0.76 2.32 -15.01
CA HIS A 173 -2.07 2.38 -14.38
C HIS A 173 -3.02 1.36 -15.02
N GLN A 174 -2.84 0.07 -14.73
CA GLN A 174 -3.64 -0.99 -15.34
C GLN A 174 -5.00 -1.20 -14.66
N ASP A 175 -5.18 -0.76 -13.42
CA ASP A 175 -6.35 -1.04 -12.58
C ASP A 175 -7.67 -0.62 -13.24
N HIS A 176 -7.68 0.50 -13.98
CA HIS A 176 -8.86 0.96 -14.72
C HIS A 176 -9.32 0.01 -15.83
N LYS A 177 -8.49 -0.97 -16.22
CA LYS A 177 -8.80 -2.01 -17.21
C LYS A 177 -9.36 -3.28 -16.56
N GLU A 178 -9.27 -3.43 -15.25
CA GLU A 178 -9.66 -4.62 -14.49
C GLU A 178 -11.15 -4.62 -14.08
N GLY A 179 -11.95 -3.73 -14.66
CA GLY A 179 -13.40 -3.65 -14.45
C GLY A 179 -13.81 -2.40 -13.65
N ASP A 180 -15.09 -2.40 -13.22
CA ASP A 180 -15.72 -1.25 -12.56
C ASP A 180 -15.06 -0.90 -11.24
N ALA A 181 -14.72 -1.91 -10.46
CA ALA A 181 -14.09 -1.71 -9.15
C ALA A 181 -12.72 -1.04 -9.28
N GLY A 182 -11.88 -1.52 -10.19
CA GLY A 182 -10.56 -0.91 -10.42
C GLY A 182 -10.63 0.50 -11.00
N LEU A 183 -11.58 0.76 -11.91
CA LEU A 183 -11.81 2.10 -12.43
C LEU A 183 -12.29 3.06 -11.33
N TYR A 184 -13.21 2.60 -10.48
CA TYR A 184 -13.75 3.38 -9.39
C TYR A 184 -12.67 3.72 -8.35
N ASP A 185 -11.92 2.73 -7.92
CA ASP A 185 -10.85 2.90 -6.96
C ASP A 185 -9.76 3.86 -7.46
N LEU A 186 -9.36 3.72 -8.72
CA LEU A 186 -8.29 4.55 -9.29
C LEU A 186 -8.71 6.01 -9.49
N LEU A 187 -9.92 6.26 -10.02
CA LEU A 187 -10.30 7.56 -10.54
C LEU A 187 -11.49 8.25 -9.85
N LEU A 188 -12.36 7.49 -9.19
CA LEU A 188 -13.61 7.98 -8.61
C LEU A 188 -13.62 7.91 -7.08
N HIS A 189 -12.57 7.37 -6.46
CA HIS A 189 -12.46 7.33 -5.01
C HIS A 189 -12.53 8.74 -4.43
N SER A 190 -13.37 8.91 -3.41
CA SER A 190 -13.67 10.24 -2.85
C SER A 190 -12.52 10.81 -2.02
N GLN A 191 -11.63 9.92 -1.51
CA GLN A 191 -10.60 10.30 -0.57
C GLN A 191 -9.37 9.41 -0.73
N ASP A 192 -8.31 9.96 -1.27
CA ASP A 192 -6.98 9.38 -1.23
C ASP A 192 -5.93 10.49 -1.06
N ARG A 193 -4.77 10.13 -0.52
CA ARG A 193 -3.61 10.98 -0.37
C ARG A 193 -2.35 10.26 -0.84
N ALA A 194 -1.57 10.90 -1.68
CA ALA A 194 -0.23 10.42 -2.00
C ALA A 194 0.83 11.10 -1.12
N TYR A 195 1.97 10.44 -1.01
CA TYR A 195 3.11 10.89 -0.22
C TYR A 195 4.37 10.89 -1.09
N SER A 196 5.19 11.92 -0.95
CA SER A 196 6.57 11.86 -1.39
C SER A 196 7.43 11.09 -0.39
N VAL A 197 8.61 10.67 -0.82
CA VAL A 197 9.57 10.03 0.09
C VAL A 197 9.92 10.95 1.26
N ASP A 198 10.09 12.25 1.02
CA ASP A 198 10.38 13.20 2.09
C ASP A 198 9.25 13.31 3.11
N GLU A 199 7.98 13.39 2.64
CA GLU A 199 6.82 13.36 3.53
C GLU A 199 6.72 12.06 4.34
N LEU A 200 7.10 10.91 3.74
CA LEU A 200 7.14 9.64 4.48
C LEU A 200 8.19 9.65 5.60
N PHE A 201 9.37 10.23 5.37
CA PHE A 201 10.37 10.36 6.42
C PHE A 201 9.90 11.28 7.54
N ASP A 202 9.31 12.44 7.21
CA ASP A 202 8.77 13.37 8.19
C ASP A 202 7.65 12.71 9.01
N TRP A 203 6.76 12.01 8.35
CA TRP A 203 5.64 11.34 9.01
C TRP A 203 6.07 10.13 9.86
N LEU A 204 6.81 9.20 9.28
CA LEU A 204 7.11 7.92 9.92
C LEU A 204 8.30 8.01 10.89
N ALA A 205 9.40 8.65 10.47
CA ALA A 205 10.60 8.72 11.29
C ALA A 205 10.54 9.86 12.29
N ASP A 206 10.30 11.07 11.82
CA ASP A 206 10.34 12.26 12.67
C ASP A 206 9.06 12.40 13.51
N GLY A 207 7.90 12.06 12.95
CA GLY A 207 6.60 12.13 13.63
C GLY A 207 6.31 10.95 14.56
N HIS A 208 6.71 9.74 14.19
CA HIS A 208 6.35 8.51 14.88
C HIS A 208 7.53 7.67 15.38
N GLY A 209 8.75 8.10 15.16
CA GLY A 209 9.95 7.39 15.62
C GLY A 209 10.17 6.02 14.97
N LEU A 210 9.59 5.77 13.79
CA LEU A 210 9.74 4.52 13.07
C LEU A 210 10.99 4.54 12.20
N HIS A 211 11.76 3.45 12.23
CA HIS A 211 12.92 3.30 11.35
C HIS A 211 12.50 2.82 9.96
N LEU A 212 12.73 3.64 8.93
CA LEU A 212 12.39 3.28 7.56
C LEU A 212 13.45 2.38 6.92
N SER A 213 13.01 1.22 6.46
CA SER A 213 13.81 0.30 5.66
C SER A 213 13.08 0.08 4.32
N PHE A 214 13.43 0.88 3.32
CA PHE A 214 12.81 0.78 2.01
C PHE A 214 13.23 -0.49 1.27
N SER A 215 12.26 -1.18 0.68
CA SER A 215 12.50 -2.25 -0.26
C SER A 215 11.43 -2.18 -1.36
N ASP A 216 11.85 -2.17 -2.61
CA ASP A 216 10.95 -2.38 -3.75
C ASP A 216 10.63 -3.88 -3.84
N VAL A 217 9.55 -4.28 -3.18
CA VAL A 217 9.13 -5.68 -3.10
C VAL A 217 8.57 -6.17 -4.45
N GLN A 218 7.95 -5.29 -5.24
CA GLN A 218 7.27 -5.68 -6.47
C GLN A 218 8.22 -6.16 -7.56
N ARG A 219 9.45 -5.66 -7.60
CA ARG A 219 10.45 -6.01 -8.62
C ARG A 219 11.58 -6.92 -8.12
N GLY A 220 11.51 -7.38 -6.88
CA GLY A 220 12.55 -8.20 -6.26
C GLY A 220 13.92 -7.52 -6.19
N ARG A 221 13.96 -6.20 -6.32
CA ARG A 221 15.16 -5.37 -6.28
C ARG A 221 15.24 -4.69 -4.93
N ALA A 222 16.28 -5.03 -4.21
CA ALA A 222 16.58 -4.35 -2.95
C ALA A 222 17.01 -2.91 -3.23
N PRO A 223 17.18 -2.13 -2.25
CA PRO A 223 16.52 -0.93 -1.86
C PRO A 223 16.33 0.08 -2.98
N TYR A 224 15.38 0.95 -2.86
CA TYR A 224 15.02 2.01 -3.79
C TYR A 224 16.11 3.11 -3.86
N LEU A 225 17.07 2.91 -4.74
CA LEU A 225 18.26 3.77 -4.86
C LEU A 225 18.46 4.26 -6.29
N PRO A 226 18.98 5.47 -6.51
CA PRO A 226 19.14 6.06 -7.83
C PRO A 226 19.88 5.17 -8.84
N HIS A 227 20.94 4.48 -8.41
CA HIS A 227 21.69 3.58 -9.28
C HIS A 227 20.95 2.27 -9.61
N MET A 228 19.98 1.88 -8.80
CA MET A 228 19.11 0.74 -9.07
C MET A 228 18.02 1.10 -10.08
N VAL A 229 17.45 2.30 -9.96
CA VAL A 229 16.44 2.84 -10.87
C VAL A 229 17.02 3.05 -12.28
N LEU A 230 18.21 3.64 -12.37
CA LEU A 230 18.87 3.95 -13.66
C LEU A 230 19.55 2.76 -14.33
N GLY A 231 19.66 1.62 -13.65
CA GLY A 231 20.16 0.37 -14.23
C GLY A 231 21.68 0.32 -14.43
N ARG A 232 22.14 -0.43 -15.46
CA ARG A 232 23.53 -0.89 -15.56
C ARG A 232 24.58 0.17 -15.88
N LYS A 233 24.17 1.34 -16.40
CA LYS A 233 25.11 2.41 -16.78
C LYS A 233 24.64 3.77 -16.27
N PRO A 234 24.65 3.99 -14.95
CA PRO A 234 24.31 5.30 -14.42
C PRO A 234 25.37 6.34 -14.85
N PRO A 235 24.98 7.60 -15.09
CA PRO A 235 25.92 8.67 -15.33
C PRO A 235 26.97 8.77 -14.22
N ALA A 236 28.23 9.12 -14.54
CA ALA A 236 29.33 9.16 -13.59
C ALA A 236 29.04 10.07 -12.36
N MET A 237 28.26 11.13 -12.55
CA MET A 237 27.83 12.02 -11.47
C MET A 237 27.06 11.28 -10.35
N LEU A 238 26.40 10.16 -10.66
CA LEU A 238 25.65 9.40 -9.67
C LEU A 238 26.55 8.66 -8.66
N ALA A 239 27.84 8.50 -8.96
CA ALA A 239 28.78 7.98 -7.98
C ALA A 239 28.82 8.87 -6.72
N GLN A 240 28.69 10.19 -6.92
CA GLN A 240 28.65 11.16 -5.81
C GLN A 240 27.35 11.06 -5.00
N LEU A 241 26.24 10.58 -5.59
CA LEU A 241 24.97 10.47 -4.89
C LEU A 241 24.97 9.36 -3.83
N LYS A 242 25.84 8.36 -3.95
CA LYS A 242 26.00 7.30 -2.95
C LYS A 242 26.49 7.82 -1.58
N THR A 243 27.10 8.99 -1.56
CA THR A 243 27.59 9.63 -0.32
C THR A 243 26.53 10.49 0.36
N ARG A 244 25.38 10.71 -0.29
CA ARG A 244 24.29 11.50 0.28
C ARG A 244 23.55 10.74 1.37
N PRO A 245 22.90 11.43 2.33
CA PRO A 245 22.00 10.79 3.30
C PRO A 245 20.98 9.90 2.62
N ARG A 246 20.60 8.78 3.27
CA ARG A 246 19.70 7.78 2.71
C ARG A 246 18.36 8.40 2.27
N ARG A 247 17.77 9.28 3.05
CA ARG A 247 16.57 10.04 2.71
C ARG A 247 16.70 10.72 1.34
N GLN A 248 17.79 11.44 1.12
CA GLN A 248 18.02 12.12 -0.17
C GLN A 248 18.19 11.14 -1.34
N GLN A 249 18.85 10.00 -1.10
CA GLN A 249 18.99 8.98 -2.14
C GLN A 249 17.62 8.40 -2.52
N TYR A 250 16.75 8.15 -1.56
CA TYR A 250 15.39 7.64 -1.82
C TYR A 250 14.52 8.68 -2.52
N ALA A 251 14.54 9.95 -2.09
CA ALA A 251 13.81 11.02 -2.76
C ALA A 251 14.27 11.22 -4.22
N MET A 252 15.57 11.12 -4.49
CA MET A 252 16.06 11.14 -5.88
C MET A 252 15.60 9.93 -6.68
N ALA A 253 15.57 8.75 -6.08
CA ALA A 253 15.09 7.54 -6.75
C ALA A 253 13.61 7.65 -7.15
N GLU A 254 12.78 8.23 -6.29
CA GLU A 254 11.37 8.54 -6.57
C GLU A 254 11.24 9.41 -7.83
N LEU A 255 11.98 10.51 -7.89
CA LEU A 255 11.94 11.43 -9.04
C LEU A 255 12.51 10.83 -10.33
N LEU A 256 13.44 9.90 -10.22
CA LEU A 256 14.02 9.19 -11.36
C LEU A 256 13.13 8.05 -11.86
N GLY A 257 12.45 7.35 -10.97
CA GLY A 257 11.60 6.21 -11.30
C GLY A 257 10.22 6.63 -11.79
N GLY A 258 9.62 7.59 -11.15
CA GLY A 258 8.30 8.13 -11.50
C GLY A 258 7.11 7.21 -11.24
N ASP A 259 7.34 5.98 -10.79
CA ASP A 259 6.36 4.89 -10.77
C ASP A 259 6.18 4.21 -9.40
N ILE A 260 6.22 4.97 -8.33
CA ILE A 260 6.13 4.37 -6.97
C ILE A 260 4.90 4.79 -6.22
#